data_a9f5e9422cd5c0aec7003b8bf3528090
#
_entry.id   a9f5e9422cd5c0aec7003b8bf3528090
#
_cell.length_a   1.000
_cell.length_b   1.000
_cell.length_c   1.000
_cell.angle_alpha   90.00
_cell.angle_beta   90.00
_cell.angle_gamma   90.00
#
_symmetry.space_group_name_H-M   'P 1'
#
loop_
_entity.id
_entity.type
_entity.pdbx_description
1 polymer ?
#
loop_
_entity_poly.entity_id
_entity_poly.type
_entity_poly.pdbx_seq_one_letter_code
_entity_poly.pdbx_strand_id
1 'polypeptide(L)'
;MNIYKTVFDTEQQGKQVLIDKDVWQEVTEEGVTSMQYINGTKAVVYIGKVVKTQGTYDPDGHEITPPIYYDGVAYDIMSTDTLDFGSNEVYPADNAAHQFYGFPRNTEVPKI
;
A
#
# COMPACT_ATOMS: atom_id res chain seq x y z
N MET A 1 14.92 -5.24 -4.20
CA MET A 1 13.49 -4.96 -4.45
C MET A 1 12.94 -4.08 -3.36
N ASN A 2 12.17 -3.06 -3.73
CA ASN A 2 11.64 -2.08 -2.80
C ASN A 2 10.17 -2.33 -2.53
N ILE A 3 9.74 -2.03 -1.32
CA ILE A 3 8.33 -2.05 -0.93
C ILE A 3 7.91 -0.64 -0.57
N TYR A 4 6.80 -0.20 -1.14
CA TYR A 4 6.22 1.11 -0.89
C TYR A 4 4.84 0.94 -0.25
N LYS A 5 4.63 1.62 0.87
CA LYS A 5 3.34 1.70 1.55
C LYS A 5 2.77 3.08 1.25
N THR A 6 1.61 3.11 0.60
CA THR A 6 1.02 4.37 0.13
C THR A 6 -0.43 4.50 0.56
N VAL A 7 -0.89 5.75 0.73
CA VAL A 7 -2.30 6.06 1.02
C VAL A 7 -2.76 7.16 0.08
N PHE A 8 -3.92 6.96 -0.52
CA PHE A 8 -4.57 7.92 -1.41
C PHE A 8 -5.98 8.22 -0.90
N ASP A 9 -6.56 9.34 -1.32
CA ASP A 9 -7.89 9.74 -0.85
C ASP A 9 -8.96 8.73 -1.24
N THR A 10 -8.86 8.17 -2.45
CA THR A 10 -9.79 7.16 -2.95
C THR A 10 -9.04 6.07 -3.71
N GLU A 11 -9.71 4.93 -3.89
CA GLU A 11 -9.16 3.84 -4.71
C GLU A 11 -8.89 4.30 -6.14
N GLN A 12 -9.79 5.09 -6.71
CA GLN A 12 -9.65 5.59 -8.07
C GLN A 12 -8.46 6.53 -8.20
N GLN A 13 -8.25 7.41 -7.22
CA GLN A 13 -7.09 8.29 -7.20
C GLN A 13 -5.79 7.47 -7.15
N GLY A 14 -5.75 6.45 -6.30
CA GLY A 14 -4.60 5.55 -6.20
C GLY A 14 -4.28 4.87 -7.52
N LYS A 15 -5.29 4.31 -8.19
CA LYS A 15 -5.13 3.71 -9.51
C LYS A 15 -4.51 4.69 -10.50
N GLN A 16 -5.01 5.92 -10.54
CA GLN A 16 -4.53 6.92 -11.49
C GLN A 16 -3.09 7.34 -11.19
N VAL A 17 -2.74 7.54 -9.94
CA VAL A 17 -1.37 7.89 -9.56
C VAL A 17 -0.40 6.78 -9.96
N LEU A 18 -0.78 5.52 -9.75
CA LEU A 18 0.07 4.39 -10.11
C LEU A 18 0.24 4.28 -11.64
N ILE A 19 -0.78 4.63 -12.41
CA ILE A 19 -0.66 4.74 -13.87
C ILE A 19 0.32 5.86 -14.23
N ASP A 20 0.19 7.03 -13.61
CA ASP A 20 1.04 8.20 -13.88
C ASP A 20 2.50 7.95 -13.51
N LYS A 21 2.76 7.07 -12.53
CA LYS A 21 4.11 6.68 -12.10
C LYS A 21 4.68 5.51 -12.88
N ASP A 22 3.98 5.04 -13.90
CA ASP A 22 4.40 3.90 -14.73
C ASP A 22 4.59 2.60 -13.93
N VAL A 23 3.75 2.42 -12.91
CA VAL A 23 3.75 1.20 -12.09
C VAL A 23 2.92 0.12 -12.77
N TRP A 24 1.78 0.49 -13.30
CA TRP A 24 0.92 -0.39 -14.07
C TRP A 24 0.23 0.38 -15.21
N GLN A 25 -0.45 -0.36 -16.08
CA GLN A 25 -1.23 0.23 -17.17
C GLN A 25 -2.57 -0.47 -17.30
N GLU A 26 -3.56 0.27 -17.77
CA GLU A 26 -4.87 -0.28 -18.08
C GLU A 26 -4.85 -0.86 -19.50
N VAL A 27 -5.31 -2.10 -19.63
CA VAL A 27 -5.37 -2.81 -20.91
C VAL A 27 -6.79 -3.31 -21.11
N THR A 28 -7.35 -3.04 -22.29
CA THR A 28 -8.68 -3.50 -22.68
C THR A 28 -8.56 -4.47 -23.86
N GLU A 29 -9.01 -5.69 -23.66
CA GLU A 29 -9.03 -6.73 -24.68
C GLU A 29 -10.42 -7.37 -24.71
N GLU A 30 -11.01 -7.47 -25.88
CA GLU A 30 -12.33 -8.10 -26.09
C GLU A 30 -13.41 -7.53 -25.14
N GLY A 31 -13.34 -6.21 -24.88
CA GLY A 31 -14.28 -5.53 -24.01
C GLY A 31 -14.00 -5.70 -22.51
N VAL A 32 -12.94 -6.41 -22.14
CA VAL A 32 -12.54 -6.61 -20.75
C VAL A 32 -11.34 -5.72 -20.43
N THR A 33 -11.49 -4.89 -19.39
CA THR A 33 -10.43 -4.00 -18.93
C THR A 33 -9.75 -4.62 -17.71
N SER A 34 -8.42 -4.67 -17.74
CA SER A 34 -7.60 -5.16 -16.65
C SER A 34 -6.37 -4.29 -16.44
N MET A 35 -5.76 -4.39 -15.27
CA MET A 35 -4.51 -3.71 -14.96
C MET A 35 -3.35 -4.67 -15.13
N GLN A 36 -2.29 -4.21 -15.79
CA GLN A 36 -1.07 -5.00 -15.97
C GLN A 36 0.12 -4.27 -15.37
N TYR A 37 0.97 -5.00 -14.68
CA TYR A 37 2.21 -4.45 -14.14
C TYR A 37 3.18 -4.18 -15.26
N ILE A 38 3.89 -3.05 -15.17
CA ILE A 38 4.89 -2.65 -16.16
C ILE A 38 6.20 -2.28 -15.46
N ASN A 39 7.27 -2.17 -16.26
CA ASN A 39 8.60 -1.85 -15.77
C ASN A 39 9.04 -2.84 -14.67
N GLY A 40 9.62 -2.36 -13.59
CA GLY A 40 10.08 -3.20 -12.49
C GLY A 40 9.02 -3.61 -11.48
N THR A 41 7.75 -3.30 -11.72
CA THR A 41 6.67 -3.61 -10.78
C THR A 41 6.42 -5.10 -10.68
N LYS A 42 6.45 -5.64 -9.47
CA LYS A 42 6.24 -7.06 -9.18
C LYS A 42 4.88 -7.34 -8.58
N ALA A 43 4.34 -6.39 -7.82
CA ALA A 43 3.01 -6.54 -7.22
C ALA A 43 2.43 -5.19 -6.87
N VAL A 44 1.12 -5.06 -6.99
CA VAL A 44 0.33 -3.95 -6.47
C VAL A 44 -0.89 -4.56 -5.80
N VAL A 45 -1.08 -4.27 -4.51
CA VAL A 45 -2.18 -4.83 -3.74
C VAL A 45 -2.98 -3.72 -3.10
N TYR A 46 -4.29 -3.71 -3.33
CA TYR A 46 -5.21 -2.80 -2.66
C TYR A 46 -5.53 -3.34 -1.27
N ILE A 47 -5.22 -2.56 -0.25
CA ILE A 47 -5.40 -2.94 1.15
C ILE A 47 -6.68 -2.34 1.74
N GLY A 48 -7.00 -1.09 1.38
CA GLY A 48 -8.08 -0.34 2.00
C GLY A 48 -7.61 0.43 3.22
N LYS A 49 -8.33 0.37 4.33
CA LYS A 49 -7.98 1.12 5.55
C LYS A 49 -6.81 0.47 6.27
N VAL A 50 -5.84 1.29 6.69
CA VAL A 50 -4.65 0.86 7.41
C VAL A 50 -4.50 1.68 8.69
N VAL A 51 -4.10 1.01 9.77
CA VAL A 51 -3.89 1.64 11.07
C VAL A 51 -2.65 2.53 11.05
N LYS A 52 -2.84 3.80 11.41
CA LYS A 52 -1.75 4.77 11.59
C LYS A 52 -1.14 4.65 12.98
N THR A 53 -2.00 4.51 14.00
CA THR A 53 -1.59 4.38 15.41
C THR A 53 -2.39 3.26 16.03
N GLN A 54 -1.71 2.31 16.65
CA GLN A 54 -2.36 1.19 17.34
C GLN A 54 -3.21 1.69 18.49
N GLY A 55 -4.35 1.03 18.70
CA GLY A 55 -5.14 1.23 19.90
C GLY A 55 -4.48 0.61 21.13
N THR A 56 -4.98 0.96 22.31
CA THR A 56 -4.50 0.40 23.56
C THR A 56 -5.61 -0.42 24.23
N TYR A 57 -5.20 -1.45 24.96
CA TYR A 57 -6.12 -2.36 25.62
C TYR A 57 -5.65 -2.58 27.06
N ASP A 58 -6.61 -2.86 27.96
CA ASP A 58 -6.26 -3.23 29.35
C ASP A 58 -5.82 -4.69 29.41
N PRO A 59 -5.32 -5.18 30.57
CA PRO A 59 -4.90 -6.57 30.71
C PRO A 59 -6.00 -7.61 30.46
N ASP A 60 -7.27 -7.20 30.55
CA ASP A 60 -8.43 -8.08 30.33
C ASP A 60 -8.87 -8.07 28.86
N GLY A 61 -8.20 -7.29 28.00
CA GLY A 61 -8.49 -7.20 26.59
C GLY A 61 -9.55 -6.16 26.22
N HIS A 62 -9.97 -5.31 27.17
CA HIS A 62 -10.92 -4.23 26.88
C HIS A 62 -10.22 -3.05 26.22
N GLU A 63 -10.84 -2.50 25.20
CA GLU A 63 -10.29 -1.36 24.48
C GLU A 63 -10.31 -0.10 25.35
N ILE A 64 -9.12 0.50 25.55
CA ILE A 64 -8.97 1.77 26.28
C ILE A 64 -8.96 2.92 25.28
N THR A 65 -8.16 2.81 24.23
CA THR A 65 -8.05 3.80 23.16
C THR A 65 -8.25 3.12 21.82
N PRO A 66 -9.18 3.58 20.97
CA PRO A 66 -9.37 2.98 19.66
C PRO A 66 -8.16 3.24 18.74
N PRO A 67 -7.90 2.38 17.75
CA PRO A 67 -6.86 2.64 16.78
C PRO A 67 -7.23 3.85 15.92
N ILE A 68 -6.20 4.55 15.43
CA ILE A 68 -6.35 5.66 14.50
C ILE A 68 -5.95 5.16 13.13
N TYR A 69 -6.82 5.36 12.13
CA TYR A 69 -6.57 4.96 10.75
C TYR A 69 -6.07 6.15 9.94
N TYR A 70 -5.31 5.86 8.88
CA TYR A 70 -5.01 6.88 7.88
C TYR A 70 -6.30 7.30 7.18
N ASP A 71 -6.41 8.58 6.84
CA ASP A 71 -7.47 9.06 5.96
C ASP A 71 -7.20 8.53 4.56
N GLY A 72 -8.21 7.91 3.96
CA GLY A 72 -8.07 7.34 2.62
C GLY A 72 -7.87 5.84 2.62
N VAL A 73 -7.31 5.34 1.52
CA VAL A 73 -7.14 3.91 1.28
C VAL A 73 -5.70 3.60 0.88
N ALA A 74 -5.22 2.44 1.26
CA ALA A 74 -3.83 2.05 1.10
C ALA A 74 -3.62 1.10 -0.07
N TYR A 75 -2.47 1.27 -0.71
CA TYR A 75 -1.91 0.32 -1.67
C TYR A 75 -0.50 -0.05 -1.25
N ASP A 76 -0.17 -1.32 -1.35
CA ASP A 76 1.20 -1.80 -1.21
C ASP A 76 1.76 -2.06 -2.61
N ILE A 77 2.96 -1.57 -2.88
CA ILE A 77 3.64 -1.73 -4.16
C ILE A 77 4.99 -2.40 -3.93
N MET A 78 5.28 -3.42 -4.72
CA MET A 78 6.58 -4.08 -4.74
C MET A 78 7.20 -3.87 -6.12
N SER A 79 8.39 -3.25 -6.17
CA SER A 79 9.05 -2.90 -7.42
C SER A 79 10.56 -2.95 -7.30
N THR A 80 11.23 -3.28 -8.40
CA THR A 80 12.68 -3.14 -8.50
C THR A 80 13.10 -1.71 -8.83
N ASP A 81 12.15 -0.87 -9.27
CA ASP A 81 12.40 0.53 -9.59
C ASP A 81 12.39 1.39 -8.34
N THR A 82 13.10 2.50 -8.38
CA THR A 82 13.01 3.53 -7.35
C THR A 82 11.85 4.46 -7.71
N LEU A 83 10.85 4.50 -6.84
CA LEU A 83 9.63 5.28 -7.05
C LEU A 83 9.52 6.36 -5.98
N ASP A 84 8.94 7.50 -6.35
CA ASP A 84 8.69 8.61 -5.45
C ASP A 84 7.18 8.89 -5.40
N PHE A 85 6.57 8.61 -4.25
CA PHE A 85 5.16 8.88 -4.01
C PHE A 85 4.94 10.13 -3.16
N GLY A 86 6.02 10.83 -2.77
CA GLY A 86 5.92 12.06 -1.99
C GLY A 86 5.14 11.85 -0.70
N SER A 87 4.19 12.74 -0.42
CA SER A 87 3.37 12.69 0.80
C SER A 87 2.39 11.50 0.83
N ASN A 88 2.20 10.79 -0.26
CA ASN A 88 1.35 9.59 -0.27
C ASN A 88 2.06 8.38 0.34
N GLU A 89 3.37 8.41 0.46
CA GLU A 89 4.12 7.32 1.09
C GLU A 89 4.03 7.44 2.61
N VAL A 90 3.69 6.33 3.28
CA VAL A 90 3.39 6.34 4.72
C VAL A 90 4.17 5.25 5.45
N TYR A 91 4.16 5.35 6.78
CA TYR A 91 4.76 4.38 7.70
C TYR A 91 3.65 3.79 8.57
N PRO A 92 2.97 2.71 8.14
CA PRO A 92 1.94 2.09 8.96
C PRO A 92 2.48 1.62 10.30
N ALA A 93 1.59 1.57 11.31
CA ALA A 93 1.96 1.03 12.61
C ALA A 93 2.32 -0.46 12.50
N ASP A 94 3.19 -0.93 13.38
CA ASP A 94 3.51 -2.34 13.48
C ASP A 94 2.22 -3.13 13.72
N ASN A 95 2.13 -4.32 13.16
CA ASN A 95 0.95 -5.18 13.21
C ASN A 95 -0.29 -4.62 12.50
N ALA A 96 -0.15 -3.54 11.71
CA ALA A 96 -1.22 -3.07 10.86
C ALA A 96 -1.51 -4.11 9.76
N ALA A 97 -2.77 -4.25 9.38
CA ALA A 97 -3.14 -5.15 8.28
C ALA A 97 -2.69 -4.55 6.95
N HIS A 98 -1.69 -5.18 6.32
CA HIS A 98 -1.25 -4.85 4.97
C HIS A 98 -0.57 -6.06 4.35
N GLN A 99 -0.55 -6.11 3.00
CA GLN A 99 -0.16 -7.31 2.27
C GLN A 99 1.30 -7.72 2.51
N PHE A 100 2.21 -6.76 2.54
CA PHE A 100 3.64 -7.02 2.75
C PHE A 100 4.03 -6.80 4.21
N TYR A 101 3.28 -7.42 5.10
CA TYR A 101 3.47 -7.33 6.54
C TYR A 101 4.90 -7.75 6.94
N GLY A 102 5.49 -6.99 7.86
CA GLY A 102 6.84 -7.24 8.33
C GLY A 102 7.92 -6.53 7.52
N PHE A 103 7.59 -5.93 6.39
CA PHE A 103 8.54 -5.16 5.59
C PHE A 103 8.21 -3.68 5.70
N PRO A 104 9.12 -2.84 6.24
CA PRO A 104 8.94 -1.38 6.22
C PRO A 104 8.92 -0.89 4.77
N ARG A 105 8.35 0.32 4.58
CA ARG A 105 8.36 0.92 3.26
C ARG A 105 9.77 1.10 2.73
N ASN A 106 9.92 1.04 1.41
CA ASN A 106 11.19 1.27 0.70
C ASN A 106 12.36 0.49 1.29
N THR A 107 12.08 -0.73 1.72
CA THR A 107 13.10 -1.65 2.24
C THR A 107 13.31 -2.76 1.23
N GLU A 108 14.57 -3.11 1.00
CA GLU A 108 14.88 -4.20 0.09
C GLU A 108 14.36 -5.52 0.64
N VAL A 109 13.58 -6.23 -0.17
CA VAL A 109 13.04 -7.54 0.21
C VAL A 109 14.17 -8.56 0.17
N PRO A 110 14.36 -9.39 1.23
CA PRO A 110 15.38 -10.43 1.21
C PRO A 110 15.18 -11.37 0.02
N LYS A 111 16.29 -11.75 -0.59
CA LYS A 111 16.26 -12.74 -1.66
C LYS A 111 16.07 -14.13 -1.05
N ILE A 112 15.18 -14.87 -1.64
CA ILE A 112 14.91 -16.25 -1.23
C ILE A 112 15.66 -17.20 -2.14
#